data_6ea83674a25f129e3aa1fac9492bcd70
#
_entry.id   6ea83674a25f129e3aa1fac9492bcd70
#
_cell.length_a   1.000
_cell.length_b   1.000
_cell.length_c   1.000
_cell.angle_alpha   90.00
_cell.angle_beta   90.00
_cell.angle_gamma   90.00
#
_symmetry.space_group_name_H-M   'P 1'
#
loop_
_entity.id
_entity.type
_entity.pdbx_description
1 polymer ?
#
loop_
_entity_poly.entity_id
_entity_poly.type
_entity_poly.pdbx_seq_one_letter_code
_entity_poly.pdbx_strand_id
1 'polypeptide(L)'
;PLVRSPPHLLRRFVLQQTGRCGGGQKCHRCCLFTRQTFVDFPDYWVSDTRFRNPRKVTDANPQQSEFNWGRRILFDYETHDGVRLQGTLAIPYDYVDGEKRPMLVNYYEKNSQNLHSYPTPISRDTPMFSEYVSAGYLVMQPDIHFRIGRTHSEMLEAINLAIDVVEEMVSRR
;
A
#
# COMPACT_ATOMS: atom_id res chain seq x y z
N PRO A 1 13.19 -11.74 13.14
CA PRO A 1 13.01 -12.10 11.75
C PRO A 1 11.88 -11.26 11.22
N LEU A 2 12.24 -10.24 10.40
CA LEU A 2 11.27 -9.44 9.65
C LEU A 2 10.35 -10.41 8.92
N VAL A 3 9.08 -10.36 9.24
CA VAL A 3 8.07 -11.15 8.56
C VAL A 3 8.18 -10.81 7.08
N ARG A 4 8.69 -11.74 6.30
CA ARG A 4 8.68 -11.64 4.83
C ARG A 4 7.21 -11.66 4.42
N SER A 5 6.67 -10.49 4.15
CA SER A 5 5.41 -10.43 3.42
C SER A 5 5.59 -11.18 2.11
N PRO A 6 4.76 -12.17 1.81
CA PRO A 6 4.83 -12.81 0.51
C PRO A 6 4.60 -11.75 -0.58
N PRO A 7 5.26 -11.83 -1.73
CA PRO A 7 5.08 -10.88 -2.82
C PRO A 7 3.72 -11.08 -3.48
N HIS A 8 2.65 -10.77 -2.77
CA HIS A 8 1.30 -10.89 -3.32
C HIS A 8 0.75 -9.53 -3.70
N LEU A 9 0.93 -9.25 -4.96
CA LEU A 9 0.27 -8.29 -5.79
C LEU A 9 -1.25 -8.25 -5.55
N LEU A 10 -1.74 -7.28 -4.80
CA LEU A 10 -3.15 -6.93 -4.89
C LEU A 10 -3.35 -6.14 -6.17
N ARG A 11 -4.12 -6.73 -7.05
CA ARG A 11 -4.42 -6.27 -8.39
C ARG A 11 -5.79 -5.61 -8.38
N ARG A 12 -5.85 -4.36 -8.70
CA ARG A 12 -7.14 -3.75 -9.05
C ARG A 12 -7.37 -4.05 -10.52
N PHE A 13 -8.29 -4.98 -10.80
CA PHE A 13 -8.64 -5.36 -12.15
C PHE A 13 -9.72 -4.44 -12.70
N VAL A 14 -9.47 -3.86 -13.86
CA VAL A 14 -10.51 -3.30 -14.72
C VAL A 14 -10.66 -4.27 -15.89
N LEU A 15 -11.69 -5.10 -15.85
CA LEU A 15 -12.06 -5.93 -16.99
C LEU A 15 -12.77 -5.05 -18.02
N GLN A 16 -12.06 -4.62 -19.05
CA GLN A 16 -12.70 -4.14 -20.28
C GLN A 16 -12.72 -5.28 -21.28
N GLN A 17 -13.91 -5.77 -21.59
CA GLN A 17 -14.11 -6.59 -22.78
C GLN A 17 -14.01 -5.67 -24.00
N THR A 18 -12.88 -5.72 -24.70
CA THR A 18 -12.76 -5.07 -26.00
C THR A 18 -13.57 -5.87 -27.01
N GLY A 19 -14.57 -5.19 -27.60
CA GLY A 19 -15.46 -5.72 -28.58
C GLY A 19 -14.77 -6.15 -29.89
N ARG A 20 -15.57 -6.79 -30.76
CA ARG A 20 -15.26 -7.37 -32.06
C ARG A 20 -14.17 -6.64 -32.84
N CYS A 21 -13.10 -7.37 -33.15
CA CYS A 21 -12.17 -7.00 -34.22
C CYS A 21 -12.88 -7.23 -35.56
N GLY A 22 -13.04 -6.17 -36.35
CA GLY A 22 -13.56 -6.27 -37.70
C GLY A 22 -12.61 -7.09 -38.59
N GLY A 23 -13.16 -8.05 -39.36
CA GLY A 23 -12.43 -8.84 -40.35
C GLY A 23 -12.04 -10.22 -39.87
N GLY A 24 -12.93 -11.20 -39.95
CA GLY A 24 -12.70 -12.67 -40.07
C GLY A 24 -11.69 -13.41 -39.20
N GLN A 25 -10.87 -12.74 -38.45
CA GLN A 25 -9.88 -13.35 -37.57
C GLN A 25 -10.46 -13.61 -36.16
N LYS A 26 -10.19 -14.80 -35.63
CA LYS A 26 -10.55 -15.17 -34.25
C LYS A 26 -9.94 -14.18 -33.29
N CYS A 27 -10.75 -13.28 -32.77
CA CYS A 27 -10.32 -12.37 -31.72
C CYS A 27 -9.99 -13.18 -30.48
N HIS A 28 -8.71 -13.29 -30.17
CA HIS A 28 -8.29 -13.86 -28.89
C HIS A 28 -8.78 -12.88 -27.80
N ARG A 29 -9.66 -13.38 -26.92
CA ARG A 29 -10.11 -12.59 -25.77
C ARG A 29 -8.87 -12.21 -24.95
N CYS A 30 -8.61 -10.92 -24.82
CA CYS A 30 -7.55 -10.41 -23.97
C CYS A 30 -8.15 -9.61 -22.82
N CYS A 31 -7.41 -9.57 -21.71
CA CYS A 31 -7.72 -8.73 -20.56
C CYS A 31 -6.78 -7.55 -20.53
N LEU A 32 -7.32 -6.34 -20.44
CA LEU A 32 -6.59 -5.13 -20.10
C LEU A 32 -6.80 -4.85 -18.62
N PHE A 33 -5.73 -4.65 -17.87
CA PHE A 33 -5.79 -4.40 -16.44
C PHE A 33 -4.66 -3.47 -16.00
N THR A 34 -4.80 -2.86 -14.82
CA THR A 34 -3.72 -2.14 -14.16
C THR A 34 -3.09 -3.01 -13.08
N ARG A 35 -1.77 -2.89 -12.95
CA ARG A 35 -1.01 -3.51 -11.88
C ARG A 35 -0.19 -2.44 -11.18
N GLN A 36 -0.23 -2.45 -9.86
CA GLN A 36 0.50 -1.50 -9.04
C GLN A 36 1.00 -2.13 -7.75
N THR A 37 2.02 -1.53 -7.19
CA THR A 37 2.43 -1.71 -5.79
C THR A 37 2.68 -0.33 -5.18
N PHE A 38 3.14 -0.26 -3.94
CA PHE A 38 3.55 1.02 -3.35
C PHE A 38 4.67 1.70 -4.15
N VAL A 39 5.52 0.91 -4.82
CA VAL A 39 6.67 1.39 -5.60
C VAL A 39 6.47 1.31 -7.11
N ASP A 40 5.49 0.54 -7.58
CA ASP A 40 5.21 0.38 -9.01
C ASP A 40 3.99 1.21 -9.40
N PHE A 41 4.17 2.14 -10.33
CA PHE A 41 3.08 2.92 -10.90
C PHE A 41 1.99 2.03 -11.53
N PRO A 42 0.70 2.40 -11.46
CA PRO A 42 -0.41 1.62 -12.02
C PRO A 42 -0.46 1.64 -13.55
N ASP A 43 0.55 1.06 -14.18
CA ASP A 43 0.61 0.89 -15.62
C ASP A 43 -0.42 -0.11 -16.15
N TYR A 44 -0.77 0.02 -17.43
CA TYR A 44 -1.62 -0.93 -18.12
C TYR A 44 -0.85 -2.17 -18.55
N TRP A 45 -1.52 -3.30 -18.38
CA TRP A 45 -1.02 -4.62 -18.74
C TRP A 45 -2.06 -5.35 -19.58
N VAL A 46 -1.60 -6.18 -20.50
CA VAL A 46 -2.44 -7.05 -21.33
C VAL A 46 -2.04 -8.49 -21.11
N SER A 47 -3.03 -9.37 -21.00
CA SER A 47 -2.84 -10.82 -20.94
C SER A 47 -3.98 -11.57 -21.62
N ASP A 48 -3.88 -12.89 -21.71
CA ASP A 48 -5.04 -13.74 -22.04
C ASP A 48 -6.07 -13.72 -20.88
N THR A 49 -7.25 -14.26 -21.12
CA THR A 49 -8.35 -14.33 -20.11
C THR A 49 -8.02 -15.21 -18.90
N ARG A 50 -6.94 -15.97 -18.95
CA ARG A 50 -6.41 -16.79 -17.85
C ARG A 50 -5.25 -16.11 -17.13
N PHE A 51 -4.97 -14.85 -17.44
CA PHE A 51 -3.85 -14.06 -16.91
C PHE A 51 -2.47 -14.70 -17.10
N ARG A 52 -2.29 -15.48 -18.17
CA ARG A 52 -1.01 -16.05 -18.54
C ARG A 52 -0.25 -15.05 -19.41
N ASN A 53 1.08 -15.00 -19.21
CA ASN A 53 1.99 -14.12 -19.96
C ASN A 53 1.57 -12.64 -19.95
N PRO A 54 1.36 -12.02 -18.78
CA PRO A 54 1.02 -10.61 -18.71
C PRO A 54 2.17 -9.76 -19.26
N ARG A 55 1.81 -8.81 -20.11
CA ARG A 55 2.77 -7.89 -20.74
C ARG A 55 2.39 -6.44 -20.39
N LYS A 56 3.36 -5.66 -19.90
CA LYS A 56 3.23 -4.23 -19.68
C LYS A 56 3.09 -3.53 -21.04
N VAL A 57 2.13 -2.63 -21.18
CA VAL A 57 1.86 -1.91 -22.43
C VAL A 57 2.01 -0.40 -22.31
N THR A 58 2.12 0.13 -21.09
CA THR A 58 2.46 1.54 -20.83
C THR A 58 3.65 1.65 -19.92
N ASP A 59 4.32 2.78 -19.95
CA ASP A 59 5.35 3.21 -19.00
C ASP A 59 5.08 4.69 -18.72
N ALA A 60 4.08 4.94 -17.86
CA ALA A 60 3.51 6.27 -17.71
C ALA A 60 4.25 7.16 -16.70
N ASN A 61 5.12 6.58 -15.87
CA ASN A 61 5.85 7.33 -14.84
C ASN A 61 7.34 6.93 -14.76
N PRO A 62 8.11 7.00 -15.87
CA PRO A 62 9.50 6.58 -15.89
C PRO A 62 10.39 7.45 -14.98
N GLN A 63 10.03 8.71 -14.76
CA GLN A 63 10.75 9.66 -13.89
C GLN A 63 10.75 9.26 -12.42
N GLN A 64 9.92 8.30 -12.00
CA GLN A 64 9.90 7.82 -10.61
C GLN A 64 11.26 7.29 -10.16
N SER A 65 12.05 6.74 -11.08
CA SER A 65 13.41 6.24 -10.79
C SER A 65 14.39 7.32 -10.35
N GLU A 66 14.07 8.60 -10.55
CA GLU A 66 14.88 9.75 -10.14
C GLU A 66 14.63 10.15 -8.67
N PHE A 67 13.60 9.59 -8.03
CA PHE A 67 13.21 9.93 -6.67
C PHE A 67 13.55 8.81 -5.69
N ASN A 68 13.91 9.21 -4.48
CA ASN A 68 14.08 8.30 -3.37
C ASN A 68 12.70 7.77 -2.93
N TRP A 69 12.48 6.51 -3.23
CA TRP A 69 11.24 5.83 -2.87
C TRP A 69 11.49 4.88 -1.70
N GLY A 70 10.48 4.62 -0.91
CA GLY A 70 10.57 3.69 0.20
C GLY A 70 9.92 2.35 -0.09
N ARG A 71 9.64 1.61 0.98
CA ARG A 71 8.85 0.38 0.94
C ARG A 71 7.70 0.49 1.92
N ARG A 72 6.63 -0.26 1.70
CA ARG A 72 5.50 -0.36 2.64
C ARG A 72 5.37 -1.79 3.11
N ILE A 73 5.23 -1.97 4.41
CA ILE A 73 5.04 -3.26 5.05
C ILE A 73 3.71 -3.28 5.81
N LEU A 74 3.20 -4.48 6.06
CA LEU A 74 2.05 -4.73 6.91
C LEU A 74 2.56 -5.13 8.30
N PHE A 75 1.87 -4.69 9.35
CA PHE A 75 2.09 -5.16 10.72
C PHE A 75 0.75 -5.49 11.37
N ASP A 76 0.80 -6.39 12.34
CA ASP A 76 -0.36 -6.82 13.12
C ASP A 76 -0.25 -6.27 14.55
N TYR A 77 -1.38 -5.92 15.13
CA TYR A 77 -1.49 -5.55 16.53
C TYR A 77 -2.86 -5.94 17.10
N GLU A 78 -3.00 -5.93 18.42
CA GLU A 78 -4.22 -6.37 19.10
C GLU A 78 -4.61 -5.35 20.16
N THR A 79 -5.91 -5.03 20.24
CA THR A 79 -6.46 -4.17 21.30
C THR A 79 -6.54 -4.93 22.62
N HIS A 80 -6.69 -4.23 23.75
CA HIS A 80 -6.84 -4.86 25.06
C HIS A 80 -8.07 -5.78 25.15
N ASP A 81 -9.08 -5.53 24.34
CA ASP A 81 -10.28 -6.38 24.22
C ASP A 81 -10.07 -7.60 23.30
N GLY A 82 -8.86 -7.84 22.79
CA GLY A 82 -8.52 -8.97 21.94
C GLY A 82 -8.95 -8.81 20.46
N VAL A 83 -9.24 -7.59 20.00
CA VAL A 83 -9.54 -7.34 18.59
C VAL A 83 -8.23 -7.23 17.80
N ARG A 84 -8.04 -8.16 16.86
CA ARG A 84 -6.87 -8.16 15.97
C ARG A 84 -7.05 -7.14 14.86
N LEU A 85 -6.08 -6.26 14.75
CA LEU A 85 -6.02 -5.19 13.77
C LEU A 85 -4.71 -5.24 13.00
N GLN A 86 -4.70 -4.54 11.88
CA GLN A 86 -3.51 -4.40 11.03
C GLN A 86 -3.20 -2.94 10.80
N GLY A 87 -1.98 -2.68 10.40
CA GLY A 87 -1.58 -1.36 9.94
C GLY A 87 -0.54 -1.47 8.84
N THR A 88 -0.34 -0.38 8.13
CA THR A 88 0.76 -0.28 7.17
C THR A 88 1.79 0.71 7.68
N LEU A 89 3.06 0.37 7.47
CA LEU A 89 4.20 1.25 7.74
C LEU A 89 4.97 1.46 6.45
N ALA A 90 5.01 2.70 5.97
CA ALA A 90 5.89 3.09 4.88
C ALA A 90 7.24 3.54 5.49
N ILE A 91 8.31 2.99 4.95
CA ILE A 91 9.68 3.11 5.45
C ILE A 91 10.53 3.73 4.34
N PRO A 92 11.34 4.76 4.62
CA PRO A 92 12.27 5.35 3.67
C PRO A 92 13.23 4.32 3.06
N TYR A 93 13.71 4.60 1.85
CA TYR A 93 14.63 3.69 1.16
C TYR A 93 15.98 3.55 1.85
N ASP A 94 16.43 4.62 2.50
CA ASP A 94 17.71 4.75 3.22
C ASP A 94 17.60 4.42 4.71
N TYR A 95 16.46 3.91 5.16
CA TYR A 95 16.23 3.57 6.56
C TYR A 95 17.12 2.41 7.01
N VAL A 96 17.85 2.62 8.09
CA VAL A 96 18.66 1.59 8.77
C VAL A 96 17.92 1.12 10.02
N ASP A 97 17.82 -0.18 10.20
CA ASP A 97 17.14 -0.77 11.37
C ASP A 97 17.77 -0.25 12.68
N GLY A 98 16.93 0.21 13.59
CA GLY A 98 17.32 0.81 14.85
C GLY A 98 17.57 2.34 14.80
N GLU A 99 17.50 2.95 13.64
CA GLU A 99 17.60 4.40 13.51
C GLU A 99 16.29 5.08 13.96
N LYS A 100 16.42 6.16 14.74
CA LYS A 100 15.25 6.97 15.12
C LYS A 100 14.93 7.95 14.00
N ARG A 101 13.72 7.84 13.48
CA ARG A 101 13.17 8.75 12.46
C ARG A 101 11.84 9.33 12.95
N PRO A 102 11.50 10.55 12.58
CA PRO A 102 10.16 11.07 12.85
C PRO A 102 9.11 10.24 12.14
N MET A 103 7.96 10.03 12.78
CA MET A 103 6.86 9.24 12.25
C MET A 103 5.60 10.08 12.10
N LEU A 104 5.03 10.08 10.91
CA LEU A 104 3.70 10.61 10.64
C LEU A 104 2.68 9.50 10.85
N VAL A 105 1.69 9.75 11.69
CA VAL A 105 0.57 8.84 11.93
C VAL A 105 -0.67 9.39 11.24
N ASN A 106 -1.18 8.66 10.26
CA ASN A 106 -2.41 8.99 9.56
C ASN A 106 -3.41 7.85 9.74
N TYR A 107 -4.56 8.14 10.27
CA TYR A 107 -5.59 7.14 10.56
C TYR A 107 -6.97 7.59 10.05
N TYR A 108 -7.80 6.59 9.78
CA TYR A 108 -9.22 6.75 9.48
C TYR A 108 -9.94 5.51 10.04
N GLU A 109 -10.52 4.65 9.23
CA GLU A 109 -11.11 3.38 9.70
C GLU A 109 -10.20 2.20 9.35
N LYS A 110 -10.07 1.89 8.05
CA LYS A 110 -9.24 0.79 7.54
C LYS A 110 -8.30 1.28 6.46
N ASN A 111 -7.02 1.08 6.67
CA ASN A 111 -5.94 1.46 5.77
C ASN A 111 -5.08 0.27 5.30
N SER A 112 -5.08 -0.84 6.03
CA SER A 112 -4.29 -2.04 5.71
C SER A 112 -4.57 -2.58 4.31
N GLN A 113 -5.79 -2.46 3.83
CA GLN A 113 -6.21 -2.82 2.46
C GLN A 113 -5.44 -2.06 1.37
N ASN A 114 -4.84 -0.92 1.72
CA ASN A 114 -4.09 -0.06 0.79
C ASN A 114 -2.59 -0.42 0.74
N LEU A 115 -2.15 -1.53 1.34
CA LEU A 115 -0.75 -1.97 1.38
C LEU A 115 -0.04 -1.82 0.04
N HIS A 116 -0.70 -2.24 -1.03
CA HIS A 116 -0.15 -2.22 -2.39
C HIS A 116 -0.66 -1.04 -3.26
N SER A 117 -1.38 -0.10 -2.66
CA SER A 117 -1.83 1.08 -3.41
C SER A 117 -0.67 2.04 -3.67
N TYR A 118 -0.50 2.40 -4.93
CA TYR A 118 0.45 3.43 -5.31
C TYR A 118 0.01 4.79 -4.73
N PRO A 119 0.90 5.52 -4.07
CA PRO A 119 0.58 6.84 -3.51
C PRO A 119 0.54 7.87 -4.64
N THR A 120 -0.62 8.02 -5.27
CA THR A 120 -0.81 9.02 -6.34
C THR A 120 -0.74 10.43 -5.75
N PRO A 121 0.09 11.31 -6.28
CA PRO A 121 0.13 12.71 -5.86
C PRO A 121 -1.17 13.39 -6.30
N ILE A 122 -2.10 13.49 -5.38
CA ILE A 122 -3.38 14.19 -5.59
C ILE A 122 -3.43 15.32 -4.58
N SER A 123 -3.63 16.53 -5.04
CA SER A 123 -3.94 17.66 -4.18
C SER A 123 -5.30 17.43 -3.52
N ARG A 124 -5.27 16.95 -2.30
CA ARG A 124 -6.44 16.75 -1.40
C ARG A 124 -6.04 17.12 0.01
N ASP A 125 -6.99 17.06 0.92
CA ASP A 125 -6.83 17.30 2.35
C ASP A 125 -5.96 16.25 3.06
N THR A 126 -5.48 15.25 2.33
CA THR A 126 -4.64 14.16 2.85
C THR A 126 -3.18 14.44 2.49
N PRO A 127 -2.25 14.29 3.45
CA PRO A 127 -0.81 14.44 3.19
C PRO A 127 -0.33 13.52 2.05
N MET A 128 0.59 14.00 1.24
CA MET A 128 1.25 13.18 0.22
C MET A 128 2.32 12.30 0.88
N PHE A 129 1.96 11.09 1.26
CA PHE A 129 2.82 10.19 2.04
C PHE A 129 4.15 9.88 1.37
N SER A 130 4.19 9.84 0.03
CA SER A 130 5.42 9.65 -0.72
C SER A 130 6.44 10.77 -0.48
N GLU A 131 6.00 12.01 -0.31
CA GLU A 131 6.88 13.13 0.00
C GLU A 131 7.49 12.98 1.39
N TYR A 132 6.67 12.62 2.40
CA TYR A 132 7.18 12.40 3.75
C TYR A 132 8.18 11.23 3.79
N VAL A 133 7.88 10.14 3.10
CA VAL A 133 8.80 8.99 3.02
C VAL A 133 10.09 9.38 2.32
N SER A 134 10.03 10.14 1.21
CA SER A 134 11.22 10.65 0.51
C SER A 134 12.03 11.64 1.36
N ALA A 135 11.36 12.36 2.27
CA ALA A 135 12.01 13.27 3.22
C ALA A 135 12.56 12.55 4.48
N GLY A 136 12.49 11.23 4.53
CA GLY A 136 13.03 10.39 5.60
C GLY A 136 12.09 10.12 6.76
N TYR A 137 10.81 10.44 6.66
CA TYR A 137 9.81 10.11 7.68
C TYR A 137 9.32 8.67 7.54
N LEU A 138 9.06 8.03 8.66
CA LEU A 138 8.18 6.86 8.71
C LEU A 138 6.74 7.34 8.55
N VAL A 139 5.90 6.59 7.83
CA VAL A 139 4.47 6.89 7.73
C VAL A 139 3.66 5.68 8.13
N MET A 140 2.98 5.78 9.27
CA MET A 140 2.14 4.72 9.81
C MET A 140 0.67 5.00 9.52
N GLN A 141 -0.04 3.97 9.06
CA GLN A 141 -1.47 4.01 8.82
C GLN A 141 -2.13 2.78 9.46
N PRO A 142 -2.52 2.85 10.75
CA PRO A 142 -3.20 1.76 11.43
C PRO A 142 -4.66 1.64 11.01
N ASP A 143 -5.20 0.44 11.07
CA ASP A 143 -6.64 0.22 11.07
C ASP A 143 -7.20 0.59 12.44
N ILE A 144 -8.38 1.14 12.47
CA ILE A 144 -9.04 1.53 13.71
C ILE A 144 -10.35 0.75 13.87
N HIS A 145 -10.58 0.25 15.05
CA HIS A 145 -11.85 -0.33 15.46
C HIS A 145 -12.39 0.42 16.68
N PHE A 146 -13.66 0.76 16.65
CA PHE A 146 -14.33 1.41 17.78
C PHE A 146 -15.82 1.07 17.82
N ARG A 147 -16.38 1.10 19.01
CA ARG A 147 -17.80 0.93 19.27
C ARG A 147 -18.49 2.30 19.42
N ILE A 148 -19.75 2.37 19.00
CA ILE A 148 -20.58 3.57 19.17
C ILE A 148 -20.60 3.95 20.66
N GLY A 149 -20.35 5.23 20.95
CA GLY A 149 -20.27 5.76 22.32
C GLY A 149 -18.89 5.63 22.99
N ARG A 150 -17.94 4.92 22.39
CA ARG A 150 -16.55 4.79 22.89
C ARG A 150 -15.49 5.18 21.87
N THR A 151 -15.91 5.86 20.79
CA THR A 151 -15.06 6.17 19.64
C THR A 151 -13.72 6.79 20.05
N HIS A 152 -13.76 7.81 20.91
CA HIS A 152 -12.54 8.54 21.29
C HIS A 152 -11.54 7.66 22.05
N SER A 153 -12.00 6.93 23.06
CA SER A 153 -11.12 6.11 23.90
C SER A 153 -10.54 4.93 23.14
N GLU A 154 -11.38 4.21 22.38
CA GLU A 154 -10.96 3.02 21.64
C GLU A 154 -10.08 3.38 20.41
N MET A 155 -10.34 4.53 19.79
CA MET A 155 -9.46 5.04 18.73
C MET A 155 -8.08 5.41 19.26
N LEU A 156 -7.98 6.11 20.39
CA LEU A 156 -6.70 6.45 21.02
C LEU A 156 -5.96 5.20 21.46
N GLU A 157 -6.65 4.23 22.03
CA GLU A 157 -6.08 2.95 22.40
C GLU A 157 -5.45 2.26 21.18
N ALA A 158 -6.22 2.10 20.10
CA ALA A 158 -5.76 1.45 18.89
C ALA A 158 -4.51 2.14 18.30
N ILE A 159 -4.49 3.48 18.28
CA ILE A 159 -3.35 4.26 17.78
C ILE A 159 -2.11 4.04 18.66
N ASN A 160 -2.26 4.12 19.98
CA ASN A 160 -1.14 3.96 20.91
C ASN A 160 -0.54 2.56 20.81
N LEU A 161 -1.37 1.52 20.79
CA LEU A 161 -0.90 0.12 20.62
C LEU A 161 -0.19 -0.08 19.28
N ALA A 162 -0.70 0.54 18.20
CA ALA A 162 -0.02 0.48 16.92
C ALA A 162 1.35 1.20 16.94
N ILE A 163 1.45 2.33 17.65
CA ILE A 163 2.73 3.05 17.86
C ILE A 163 3.70 2.17 18.60
N ASP A 164 3.30 1.57 19.74
CA ASP A 164 4.15 0.70 20.56
C ASP A 164 4.72 -0.47 19.74
N VAL A 165 3.88 -1.12 18.92
CA VAL A 165 4.32 -2.20 18.03
C VAL A 165 5.34 -1.71 17.00
N VAL A 166 5.09 -0.56 16.38
CA VAL A 166 6.03 0.00 15.39
C VAL A 166 7.33 0.42 16.05
N GLU A 167 7.30 1.04 17.23
CA GLU A 167 8.51 1.39 17.99
C GLU A 167 9.34 0.16 18.34
N GLU A 168 8.69 -0.92 18.74
CA GLU A 168 9.38 -2.20 18.99
C GLU A 168 9.99 -2.78 17.71
N MET A 169 9.26 -2.72 16.58
CA MET A 169 9.75 -3.21 15.28
C MET A 169 10.97 -2.46 14.79
N VAL A 170 10.98 -1.12 14.93
CA VAL A 170 12.09 -0.27 14.45
C VAL A 170 13.25 -0.22 15.44
N SER A 171 13.05 -0.59 16.71
CA SER A 171 14.09 -0.64 17.75
C SER A 171 14.83 -1.99 17.81
N ARG A 172 14.28 -3.04 17.21
CA ARG A 172 14.92 -4.35 17.19
C ARG A 172 16.12 -4.33 16.24
N ARG A 173 17.30 -4.54 16.81
CA ARG A 173 18.57 -4.72 16.09
C ARG A 173 18.70 -6.13 15.50
#